data_151f96cf93943cc3677d5223e973d211
#
_entry.id   151f96cf93943cc3677d5223e973d211
#
_cell.length_a   1.000
_cell.length_b   1.000
_cell.length_c   1.000
_cell.angle_alpha   90.00
_cell.angle_beta   90.00
_cell.angle_gamma   90.00
#
_symmetry.space_group_name_H-M   'P 1'
#
loop_
_entity.id
_entity.type
_entity.pdbx_description
1 polymer ?
#
loop_
_entity_poly.entity_id
_entity_poly.type
_entity_poly.pdbx_seq_one_letter_code
_entity_poly.pdbx_strand_id
1 'polypeptide(L)'
;IRDRLRSTNSLWASYKIIEGLTIKETISYDFIDNQSTTYWPMNSNNGEAYNGLMIKYPYQHHNIYSSTVLNYTNTFADKHNLDVLLGWDVDDRKEQFVQAVGANYPHDKLPELGNTSEPMTASSGYSEDHLLSLLSRINYDYDDKYYISANYRRDGSSRLGAVSYTHL
;
A
#
# COMPACT_ATOMS: atom_id res chain seq x y z
N ILE A 1 -15.96 1.84 19.89
CA ILE A 1 -15.55 3.10 19.26
C ILE A 1 -14.47 2.76 18.25
N ARG A 2 -14.53 3.33 17.08
CA ARG A 2 -13.51 3.19 16.04
C ARG A 2 -13.21 4.57 15.45
N ASP A 3 -11.99 5.03 15.63
CA ASP A 3 -11.47 6.23 15.01
C ASP A 3 -10.51 5.85 13.91
N ARG A 4 -10.71 6.38 12.71
CA ARG A 4 -9.89 6.08 11.56
C ARG A 4 -9.45 7.38 10.88
N LEU A 5 -8.14 7.58 10.82
CA LEU A 5 -7.51 8.60 10.01
C LEU A 5 -6.92 7.92 8.76
N ARG A 6 -7.21 8.46 7.58
CA ARG A 6 -6.53 8.08 6.34
C ARG A 6 -6.04 9.34 5.64
N SER A 7 -4.80 9.33 5.20
CA SER A 7 -4.21 10.40 4.40
C SER A 7 -3.55 9.77 3.17
N THR A 8 -3.97 10.18 1.99
CA THR A 8 -3.39 9.77 0.72
C THR A 8 -2.88 10.99 0.01
N ASN A 9 -1.59 11.04 -0.24
CA ASN A 9 -0.91 12.16 -0.89
C ASN A 9 -0.16 11.63 -2.11
N SER A 10 -0.18 12.38 -3.20
CA SER A 10 0.57 12.07 -4.40
C SER A 10 1.16 13.35 -4.97
N LEU A 11 2.43 13.28 -5.31
CA LEU A 11 3.17 14.33 -5.99
C LEU A 11 3.79 13.75 -7.24
N TRP A 12 3.79 14.52 -8.31
CA TRP A 12 4.49 14.14 -9.53
C TRP A 12 5.24 15.31 -10.13
N ALA A 13 6.30 14.99 -10.85
CA ALA A 13 7.07 15.93 -11.65
C ALA A 13 7.38 15.30 -13.00
N SER A 14 7.42 16.11 -14.04
CA SER A 14 7.80 15.70 -15.39
C SER A 14 8.82 16.67 -15.95
N TYR A 15 9.86 16.12 -16.58
CA TYR A 15 10.92 16.91 -17.18
C TYR A 15 11.24 16.41 -18.59
N LYS A 16 11.24 17.32 -19.55
CA LYS A 16 11.67 17.07 -20.93
C LYS A 16 13.19 17.14 -20.98
N ILE A 17 13.86 16.01 -21.17
CA ILE A 17 15.33 15.90 -21.20
C ILE A 17 15.87 16.45 -22.52
N ILE A 18 15.31 15.97 -23.61
CA ILE A 18 15.57 16.43 -24.99
C ILE A 18 14.26 16.35 -25.79
N GLU A 19 14.27 16.78 -27.04
CA GLU A 19 13.11 16.62 -27.93
C GLU A 19 12.72 15.11 -28.01
N GLY A 20 11.44 14.85 -27.81
CA GLY A 20 10.90 13.49 -27.80
C GLY A 20 11.14 12.68 -26.52
N LEU A 21 12.07 13.04 -25.62
CA LEU A 21 12.41 12.28 -24.42
C LEU A 21 11.96 13.00 -23.15
N THR A 22 11.06 12.37 -22.40
CA THR A 22 10.50 12.89 -21.16
C THR A 22 10.67 11.86 -20.05
N ILE A 23 11.09 12.32 -18.87
CA ILE A 23 11.04 11.56 -17.62
C ILE A 23 9.91 12.09 -16.75
N LYS A 24 9.15 11.19 -16.15
CA LYS A 24 8.12 11.50 -15.14
C LYS A 24 8.35 10.67 -13.90
N GLU A 25 8.38 11.34 -12.76
CA GLU A 25 8.41 10.72 -11.45
C GLU A 25 7.08 10.97 -10.73
N THR A 26 6.55 9.95 -10.08
CA THR A 26 5.37 10.04 -9.22
C THR A 26 5.69 9.38 -7.90
N ILE A 27 5.52 10.09 -6.80
CA ILE A 27 5.67 9.57 -5.44
C ILE A 27 4.32 9.70 -4.75
N SER A 28 3.85 8.61 -4.17
CA SER A 28 2.61 8.57 -3.40
C SER A 28 2.86 8.00 -2.01
N TYR A 29 2.19 8.57 -1.03
CA TYR A 29 2.20 8.10 0.35
C TYR A 29 0.77 7.92 0.83
N ASP A 30 0.42 6.70 1.25
CA ASP A 30 -0.86 6.36 1.87
C ASP A 30 -0.61 5.92 3.31
N PHE A 31 -1.31 6.58 4.22
CA PHE A 31 -1.24 6.33 5.65
C PHE A 31 -2.63 6.05 6.20
N ILE A 32 -2.75 4.98 6.98
CA ILE A 32 -3.95 4.65 7.74
C ILE A 32 -3.56 4.46 9.20
N ASP A 33 -4.20 5.21 10.09
CA ASP A 33 -4.22 4.95 11.52
C ASP A 33 -5.65 4.61 11.93
N ASN A 34 -5.83 3.43 12.49
CA ASN A 34 -7.11 2.92 12.91
C ASN A 34 -7.05 2.54 14.41
N GLN A 35 -7.71 3.34 15.24
CA GLN A 35 -7.82 3.12 16.67
C GLN A 35 -9.16 2.44 16.95
N SER A 36 -9.13 1.16 17.26
CA SER A 36 -10.33 0.38 17.57
C SER A 36 -10.37 0.00 19.05
N THR A 37 -11.44 0.40 19.72
CA THR A 37 -11.73 0.02 21.11
C THR A 37 -13.13 -0.58 21.17
N THR A 38 -13.22 -1.81 21.65
CA THR A 38 -14.49 -2.50 21.93
C THR A 38 -14.57 -2.72 23.42
N TYR A 39 -15.66 -2.26 24.03
CA TYR A 39 -15.98 -2.50 25.44
C TYR A 39 -17.32 -3.20 25.54
N TRP A 40 -17.35 -4.28 26.29
CA TRP A 40 -18.56 -5.01 26.65
C TRP A 40 -18.82 -4.82 28.16
N PRO A 41 -19.87 -4.08 28.53
CA PRO A 41 -20.23 -3.85 29.94
C PRO A 41 -20.54 -5.14 30.68
N MET A 42 -20.36 -5.13 31.99
CA MET A 42 -20.61 -6.27 32.89
C MET A 42 -22.01 -6.87 32.74
N ASN A 43 -23.01 -6.03 32.48
CA ASN A 43 -24.42 -6.43 32.36
C ASN A 43 -24.85 -6.72 30.91
N SER A 44 -23.91 -6.78 29.97
CA SER A 44 -24.19 -7.12 28.57
C SER A 44 -24.05 -8.62 28.33
N ASN A 45 -24.79 -9.17 27.36
CA ASN A 45 -24.71 -10.60 26.99
C ASN A 45 -23.28 -11.09 26.70
N ASN A 46 -22.44 -10.19 26.13
CA ASN A 46 -21.07 -10.52 25.76
C ASN A 46 -20.05 -10.23 26.89
N GLY A 47 -20.41 -9.39 27.85
CA GLY A 47 -19.49 -8.94 28.90
C GLY A 47 -19.74 -9.64 30.26
N GLU A 48 -20.94 -10.24 30.49
CA GLU A 48 -21.32 -10.85 31.75
C GLU A 48 -20.36 -11.97 32.18
N ALA A 49 -20.01 -12.86 31.26
CA ALA A 49 -19.09 -13.98 31.52
C ALA A 49 -17.68 -13.56 31.92
N TYR A 50 -17.30 -12.31 31.61
CA TYR A 50 -15.98 -11.74 31.85
C TYR A 50 -15.98 -10.66 32.94
N ASN A 51 -17.14 -10.36 33.52
CA ASN A 51 -17.34 -9.24 34.43
C ASN A 51 -16.83 -7.92 33.79
N GLY A 52 -17.23 -7.69 32.50
CA GLY A 52 -16.75 -6.63 31.62
C GLY A 52 -15.48 -7.01 30.88
N LEU A 53 -15.44 -6.70 29.58
CA LEU A 53 -14.30 -7.00 28.70
C LEU A 53 -13.99 -5.81 27.80
N MET A 54 -12.70 -5.50 27.65
CA MET A 54 -12.21 -4.52 26.69
C MET A 54 -11.18 -5.13 25.74
N ILE A 55 -11.33 -4.77 24.48
CA ILE A 55 -10.38 -5.08 23.41
C ILE A 55 -9.91 -3.76 22.82
N LYS A 56 -8.60 -3.49 22.87
CA LYS A 56 -7.96 -2.41 22.10
C LYS A 56 -7.15 -3.03 20.96
N TYR A 57 -7.37 -2.49 19.75
CA TYR A 57 -6.73 -2.98 18.54
C TYR A 57 -6.33 -1.77 17.67
N PRO A 58 -5.26 -1.04 18.04
CA PRO A 58 -4.63 -0.09 17.15
C PRO A 58 -3.95 -0.80 15.98
N TYR A 59 -4.16 -0.27 14.77
CA TYR A 59 -3.58 -0.76 13.52
C TYR A 59 -3.09 0.42 12.70
N GLN A 60 -1.88 0.32 12.18
CA GLN A 60 -1.29 1.31 11.30
C GLN A 60 -0.82 0.66 10.00
N HIS A 61 -1.03 1.37 8.92
CA HIS A 61 -0.58 1.00 7.59
C HIS A 61 0.10 2.20 6.93
N HIS A 62 1.27 1.95 6.38
CA HIS A 62 2.04 2.91 5.61
C HIS A 62 2.34 2.30 4.25
N ASN A 63 2.12 3.04 3.19
CA ASN A 63 2.51 2.65 1.85
C ASN A 63 3.22 3.80 1.15
N ILE A 64 4.43 3.56 0.66
CA ILE A 64 5.18 4.46 -0.21
C ILE A 64 5.24 3.81 -1.59
N TYR A 65 4.72 4.51 -2.57
CA TYR A 65 4.79 4.10 -3.97
C TYR A 65 5.57 5.13 -4.75
N SER A 66 6.57 4.68 -5.51
CA SER A 66 7.36 5.49 -6.45
C SER A 66 7.26 4.87 -7.83
N SER A 67 6.99 5.69 -8.83
CA SER A 67 6.90 5.31 -10.23
C SER A 67 7.71 6.26 -11.09
N THR A 68 8.75 5.75 -11.71
CA THR A 68 9.56 6.49 -12.68
C THR A 68 9.27 5.98 -14.06
N VAL A 69 8.89 6.87 -14.97
CA VAL A 69 8.59 6.55 -16.36
C VAL A 69 9.44 7.42 -17.29
N LEU A 70 10.17 6.78 -18.18
CA LEU A 70 10.89 7.39 -19.28
C LEU A 70 10.08 7.12 -20.56
N ASN A 71 9.69 8.17 -21.26
CA ASN A 71 8.97 8.08 -22.52
C ASN A 71 9.76 8.76 -23.63
N TYR A 72 9.96 8.04 -24.73
CA TYR A 72 10.60 8.56 -25.94
C TYR A 72 9.67 8.41 -27.13
N THR A 73 9.36 9.52 -27.78
CA THR A 73 8.56 9.57 -29.00
C THR A 73 9.32 10.33 -30.09
N ASN A 74 9.38 9.73 -31.28
CA ASN A 74 10.01 10.41 -32.41
C ASN A 74 9.43 9.89 -33.74
N THR A 75 9.46 10.76 -34.75
CA THR A 75 9.12 10.42 -36.13
C THR A 75 10.37 10.56 -37.00
N PHE A 76 10.78 9.49 -37.65
CA PHE A 76 11.93 9.44 -38.53
C PHE A 76 11.49 9.39 -40.00
N ALA A 77 12.14 10.15 -40.85
CA ALA A 77 11.88 10.19 -42.30
C ALA A 77 10.38 10.35 -42.64
N ASP A 78 9.65 11.13 -41.82
CA ASP A 78 8.23 11.45 -41.97
C ASP A 78 7.26 10.25 -42.03
N LYS A 79 7.74 9.01 -41.81
CA LYS A 79 6.98 7.78 -41.96
C LYS A 79 7.14 6.76 -40.85
N HIS A 80 8.18 6.87 -40.04
CA HIS A 80 8.50 5.91 -39.02
C HIS A 80 8.21 6.53 -37.65
N ASN A 81 7.06 6.22 -37.08
CA ASN A 81 6.70 6.71 -35.75
C ASN A 81 7.09 5.67 -34.70
N LEU A 82 7.87 6.10 -33.73
CA LEU A 82 8.33 5.28 -32.61
C LEU A 82 7.92 5.89 -31.29
N ASP A 83 7.25 5.10 -30.45
CA ASP A 83 6.94 5.41 -29.06
C ASP A 83 7.51 4.30 -28.15
N VAL A 84 8.43 4.66 -27.28
CA VAL A 84 9.06 3.74 -26.33
C VAL A 84 8.83 4.25 -24.93
N LEU A 85 8.31 3.37 -24.08
CA LEU A 85 8.15 3.61 -22.66
C LEU A 85 8.99 2.59 -21.88
N LEU A 86 9.80 3.12 -20.94
CA LEU A 86 10.47 2.34 -19.91
C LEU A 86 10.02 2.85 -18.56
N GLY A 87 9.64 1.96 -17.67
CA GLY A 87 9.17 2.33 -16.34
C GLY A 87 9.67 1.35 -15.29
N TRP A 88 9.82 1.87 -14.08
CA TRP A 88 9.99 1.02 -12.89
C TRP A 88 9.19 1.60 -11.74
N ASP A 89 8.53 0.71 -11.04
CA ASP A 89 7.71 1.02 -9.88
C ASP A 89 8.29 0.34 -8.64
N VAL A 90 8.28 1.05 -7.53
CA VAL A 90 8.61 0.55 -6.20
C VAL A 90 7.39 0.76 -5.31
N ASP A 91 6.92 -0.30 -4.67
CA ASP A 91 5.81 -0.26 -3.71
C ASP A 91 6.31 -0.84 -2.38
N ASP A 92 6.43 0.01 -1.37
CA ASP A 92 6.95 -0.31 -0.04
C ASP A 92 5.83 -0.18 0.99
N ARG A 93 5.42 -1.31 1.55
CA ARG A 93 4.24 -1.45 2.38
C ARG A 93 4.59 -1.97 3.76
N LYS A 94 4.16 -1.26 4.81
CA LYS A 94 4.37 -1.62 6.21
C LYS A 94 3.06 -1.61 6.95
N GLU A 95 2.84 -2.68 7.70
CA GLU A 95 1.65 -2.83 8.55
C GLU A 95 2.09 -3.23 9.96
N GLN A 96 1.45 -2.65 10.95
CA GLN A 96 1.65 -3.03 12.33
C GLN A 96 0.35 -2.95 13.12
N PHE A 97 0.21 -3.85 14.06
CA PHE A 97 -0.90 -3.82 15.00
C PHE A 97 -0.45 -4.21 16.41
N VAL A 98 -1.23 -3.76 17.37
CA VAL A 98 -1.16 -4.24 18.75
C VAL A 98 -2.58 -4.66 19.15
N GLN A 99 -2.72 -5.79 19.82
CA GLN A 99 -3.96 -6.23 20.43
C GLN A 99 -3.75 -6.39 21.93
N ALA A 100 -4.61 -5.75 22.71
CA ALA A 100 -4.64 -5.91 24.14
C ALA A 100 -6.08 -6.19 24.59
N VAL A 101 -6.26 -7.21 25.41
CA VAL A 101 -7.55 -7.64 25.94
C VAL A 101 -7.44 -7.76 27.46
N GLY A 102 -8.38 -7.15 28.16
CA GLY A 102 -8.48 -7.24 29.60
C GLY A 102 -9.93 -7.38 30.05
N ALA A 103 -10.14 -8.10 31.13
CA ALA A 103 -11.42 -8.41 31.73
C ALA A 103 -11.47 -8.08 33.21
N ASN A 104 -12.62 -8.33 33.83
CA ASN A 104 -12.88 -8.22 35.26
C ASN A 104 -12.65 -6.78 35.75
N TYR A 105 -13.60 -5.94 35.44
CA TYR A 105 -13.63 -4.53 35.85
C TYR A 105 -14.21 -4.39 37.28
N PRO A 106 -13.75 -3.41 38.06
CA PRO A 106 -14.36 -3.10 39.34
C PRO A 106 -15.77 -2.49 39.17
N HIS A 107 -16.01 -1.77 38.09
CA HIS A 107 -17.32 -1.21 37.69
C HIS A 107 -17.26 -0.61 36.26
N ASP A 108 -18.43 -0.44 35.61
CA ASP A 108 -18.56 0.00 34.22
C ASP A 108 -18.25 1.51 33.99
N LYS A 109 -18.05 2.31 35.06
CA LYS A 109 -17.84 3.76 34.92
C LYS A 109 -16.42 4.17 34.51
N LEU A 110 -15.47 3.25 34.60
CA LEU A 110 -14.07 3.49 34.21
C LEU A 110 -13.60 2.43 33.19
N PRO A 111 -14.14 2.45 31.98
CA PRO A 111 -13.85 1.45 30.95
C PRO A 111 -12.49 1.74 30.27
N GLU A 112 -11.41 1.61 31.04
CA GLU A 112 -10.04 1.70 30.55
C GLU A 112 -9.30 0.38 30.78
N LEU A 113 -8.45 0.00 29.82
CA LEU A 113 -7.73 -1.27 29.88
C LEU A 113 -6.87 -1.43 31.14
N GLY A 114 -6.28 -0.32 31.61
CA GLY A 114 -5.50 -0.29 32.84
C GLY A 114 -6.28 -0.56 34.14
N ASN A 115 -7.61 -0.57 34.08
CA ASN A 115 -8.48 -0.84 35.22
C ASN A 115 -8.98 -2.29 35.29
N THR A 116 -8.54 -3.14 34.37
CA THR A 116 -8.84 -4.57 34.38
C THR A 116 -7.96 -5.28 35.39
N SER A 117 -8.54 -6.20 36.17
CA SER A 117 -7.78 -7.05 37.09
C SER A 117 -7.31 -8.37 36.47
N GLU A 118 -7.80 -8.68 35.27
CA GLU A 118 -7.49 -9.91 34.54
C GLU A 118 -6.99 -9.57 33.11
N PRO A 119 -5.68 -9.40 32.89
CA PRO A 119 -5.12 -9.28 31.55
C PRO A 119 -5.23 -10.64 30.83
N MET A 120 -5.90 -10.66 29.65
CA MET A 120 -6.15 -11.90 28.91
C MET A 120 -5.19 -12.10 27.74
N THR A 121 -4.92 -11.03 26.99
CA THR A 121 -4.10 -11.11 25.77
C THR A 121 -3.30 -9.84 25.60
N ALA A 122 -2.03 -9.99 25.24
CA ALA A 122 -1.18 -8.95 24.69
C ALA A 122 -0.42 -9.54 23.50
N SER A 123 -0.70 -9.05 22.31
CA SER A 123 -0.04 -9.49 21.07
C SER A 123 0.24 -8.32 20.15
N SER A 124 1.20 -8.49 19.29
CA SER A 124 1.51 -7.52 18.24
C SER A 124 1.97 -8.25 16.99
N GLY A 125 1.82 -7.60 15.86
CA GLY A 125 2.33 -8.07 14.60
C GLY A 125 2.89 -6.92 13.78
N TYR A 126 3.86 -7.26 12.94
CA TYR A 126 4.49 -6.39 11.98
C TYR A 126 4.66 -7.15 10.67
N SER A 127 4.36 -6.52 9.56
CA SER A 127 4.63 -7.06 8.24
C SER A 127 5.17 -5.97 7.33
N GLU A 128 6.10 -6.35 6.48
CA GLU A 128 6.73 -5.47 5.49
C GLU A 128 6.79 -6.19 4.15
N ASP A 129 6.37 -5.49 3.10
CA ASP A 129 6.34 -6.00 1.74
C ASP A 129 6.98 -5.01 0.80
N HIS A 130 7.84 -5.51 -0.07
CA HIS A 130 8.46 -4.75 -1.13
C HIS A 130 8.10 -5.35 -2.49
N LEU A 131 7.63 -4.53 -3.40
CA LEU A 131 7.37 -4.89 -4.79
C LEU A 131 8.20 -3.99 -5.69
N LEU A 132 8.94 -4.59 -6.61
CA LEU A 132 9.64 -3.92 -7.69
C LEU A 132 9.08 -4.39 -9.02
N SER A 133 8.63 -3.46 -9.86
CA SER A 133 8.12 -3.75 -11.20
C SER A 133 8.94 -3.03 -12.26
N LEU A 134 9.29 -3.74 -13.32
CA LEU A 134 9.85 -3.19 -14.54
C LEU A 134 8.81 -3.30 -15.65
N LEU A 135 8.62 -2.21 -16.38
CA LEU A 135 7.68 -2.15 -17.50
C LEU A 135 8.39 -1.61 -18.72
N SER A 136 8.09 -2.18 -19.87
CA SER A 136 8.49 -1.59 -21.15
C SER A 136 7.37 -1.75 -22.17
N ARG A 137 7.25 -0.76 -23.04
CA ARG A 137 6.35 -0.77 -24.18
C ARG A 137 7.05 -0.17 -25.37
N ILE A 138 6.91 -0.79 -26.51
CA ILE A 138 7.37 -0.28 -27.79
C ILE A 138 6.18 -0.30 -28.73
N ASN A 139 5.84 0.85 -29.26
CA ASN A 139 4.89 1.00 -30.37
C ASN A 139 5.66 1.56 -31.56
N TYR A 140 5.46 0.94 -32.69
CA TYR A 140 6.03 1.40 -33.94
C TYR A 140 4.97 1.36 -35.03
N ASP A 141 4.88 2.43 -35.80
CA ASP A 141 4.10 2.43 -37.01
C ASP A 141 4.90 2.92 -38.22
N TYR A 142 4.52 2.45 -39.38
CA TYR A 142 5.08 2.87 -40.66
C TYR A 142 3.99 3.43 -41.55
N ASP A 143 4.12 4.70 -41.93
CA ASP A 143 3.27 5.44 -42.88
C ASP A 143 1.79 5.38 -42.48
N ASP A 144 1.49 5.32 -41.15
CA ASP A 144 0.14 5.16 -40.60
C ASP A 144 -0.64 3.94 -41.13
N LYS A 145 0.09 2.93 -41.64
CA LYS A 145 -0.50 1.73 -42.25
C LYS A 145 -0.15 0.44 -41.54
N TYR A 146 1.05 0.32 -41.04
CA TYR A 146 1.56 -0.90 -40.41
C TYR A 146 1.94 -0.61 -38.97
N TYR A 147 1.31 -1.32 -38.04
CA TYR A 147 1.46 -1.09 -36.60
C TYR A 147 2.02 -2.34 -35.92
N ILE A 148 3.03 -2.17 -35.08
CA ILE A 148 3.57 -3.21 -34.21
C ILE A 148 3.61 -2.67 -32.79
N SER A 149 3.13 -3.45 -31.83
CA SER A 149 3.20 -3.14 -30.41
C SER A 149 3.74 -4.34 -29.63
N ALA A 150 4.68 -4.07 -28.73
CA ALA A 150 5.20 -5.06 -27.80
C ALA A 150 5.21 -4.48 -26.40
N ASN A 151 4.81 -5.29 -25.41
CA ASN A 151 4.81 -4.92 -24.00
C ASN A 151 5.56 -6.01 -23.22
N TYR A 152 6.30 -5.56 -22.22
CA TYR A 152 6.97 -6.45 -21.28
C TYR A 152 6.79 -5.93 -19.86
N ARG A 153 6.48 -6.82 -18.92
CA ARG A 153 6.42 -6.53 -17.49
C ARG A 153 7.12 -7.65 -16.71
N ARG A 154 7.89 -7.24 -15.71
CA ARG A 154 8.50 -8.15 -14.75
C ARG A 154 8.26 -7.60 -13.35
N ASP A 155 7.67 -8.42 -12.49
CA ASP A 155 7.40 -8.09 -11.09
C ASP A 155 8.26 -9.00 -10.18
N GLY A 156 8.86 -8.39 -9.16
CA GLY A 156 9.56 -9.07 -8.08
C GLY A 156 8.94 -8.67 -6.75
N SER A 157 8.57 -9.65 -5.91
CA SER A 157 7.95 -9.41 -4.61
C SER A 157 8.75 -10.09 -3.51
N SER A 158 8.97 -9.40 -2.39
CA SER A 158 9.62 -9.95 -1.20
C SER A 158 8.84 -11.13 -0.57
N ARG A 159 7.53 -11.20 -0.78
CA ARG A 159 6.67 -12.30 -0.28
C ARG A 159 6.82 -13.61 -1.04
N LEU A 160 7.32 -13.56 -2.26
CA LEU A 160 7.36 -14.73 -3.16
C LEU A 160 8.75 -15.38 -3.24
N GLY A 161 9.69 -15.00 -2.37
CA GLY A 161 11.07 -15.45 -2.43
C GLY A 161 11.72 -15.07 -3.76
N ALA A 162 12.53 -15.95 -4.35
CA ALA A 162 13.24 -15.69 -5.61
C ALA A 162 12.37 -15.90 -6.87
N VAL A 163 11.05 -15.99 -6.76
CA VAL A 163 10.15 -16.24 -7.90
C VAL A 163 9.82 -14.91 -8.58
N SER A 164 10.23 -14.80 -9.84
CA SER A 164 9.98 -13.64 -10.70
C SER A 164 8.88 -14.01 -11.72
N TYR A 165 7.81 -13.23 -11.78
CA TYR A 165 6.77 -13.38 -12.79
C TYR A 165 7.07 -12.51 -14.00
N THR A 166 7.07 -13.12 -15.19
CA THR A 166 7.22 -12.43 -16.47
C THR A 166 5.94 -12.61 -17.28
N HIS A 167 5.34 -11.54 -17.71
CA HIS A 167 4.22 -11.54 -18.65
C HIS A 167 4.67 -10.91 -19.97
N LEU A 168 4.46 -11.61 -21.04
CA LEU A 168 4.66 -11.15 -22.42
C LEU A 168 3.35 -10.67 -23.03
#